data_f656e5c75e54b15b701b68be1fea0d79
#
_entry.id   f656e5c75e54b15b701b68be1fea0d79
#
_cell.length_a   1.000
_cell.length_b   1.000
_cell.length_c   1.000
_cell.angle_alpha   90.00
_cell.angle_beta   90.00
_cell.angle_gamma   90.00
#
_symmetry.space_group_name_H-M   'P 1'
#
loop_
_entity.id
_entity.type
_entity.pdbx_description
1 polymer ?
#
loop_
_entity_poly.entity_id
_entity_poly.type
_entity_poly.pdbx_seq_one_letter_code
_entity_poly.pdbx_strand_id
1 'polypeptide(L)'
;LIGLVGSEMCIRDRPHAIPGHNLTAGALGVFILWFCWFGFNGGSSLSLSTDETMTLTGLVCFNTNLAAAVATCVTMLFTWKRYGKPDVSMTLNGSLAGLVAITAGCDTVSPFGAFFIGFVAGILVVLSVEFFDKVAKIDDPVGAVSVHFANGVWGTIAVGLFSDGGNGVGKGLFYGGGLSQLGIQLLGIIAVDAYVLAVMFLIFKIIDKTIGLRVPAEVEIDGLDIHEHGLASAYAGFAISDANSAAMVPNENTDLGEDDASKASAKQIDAAVPVVREAAVIHDGIYDTGMH
;
A
#
# COMPACT_ATOMS: atom_id res chain seq x y z
N LEU A 1 0.60 -13.05 -4.68
CA LEU A 1 0.10 -11.68 -4.81
C LEU A 1 0.20 -11.30 -6.27
N ILE A 2 -0.86 -11.55 -6.97
CA ILE A 2 -0.90 -11.45 -8.40
C ILE A 2 -1.70 -10.21 -8.69
N GLY A 3 -1.07 -9.36 -9.46
CA GLY A 3 -1.50 -8.04 -9.75
C GLY A 3 -2.97 -7.91 -10.05
N LEU A 4 -3.52 -6.83 -9.58
CA LEU A 4 -4.79 -6.35 -10.05
C LEU A 4 -4.72 -6.21 -11.57
N VAL A 5 -5.71 -6.77 -12.20
CA VAL A 5 -5.95 -6.77 -13.63
C VAL A 5 -5.76 -5.36 -14.20
N GLY A 6 -4.93 -5.24 -15.22
CA GLY A 6 -4.59 -3.97 -15.86
C GLY A 6 -3.21 -3.40 -15.51
N SER A 7 -2.69 -3.62 -14.30
CA SER A 7 -1.37 -3.15 -13.92
C SER A 7 -0.24 -3.99 -14.51
N GLU A 8 -0.42 -5.30 -14.71
CA GLU A 8 0.57 -6.16 -15.35
C GLU A 8 0.91 -5.77 -16.79
N MET A 9 -0.05 -5.27 -17.57
CA MET A 9 0.23 -4.76 -18.91
C MET A 9 1.11 -3.51 -18.87
N CYS A 10 0.89 -2.64 -17.88
CA CYS A 10 1.69 -1.43 -17.68
C CYS A 10 3.10 -1.75 -17.21
N ILE A 11 3.28 -2.70 -16.29
CA ILE A 11 4.60 -3.10 -15.76
C ILE A 11 5.43 -3.87 -16.80
N ARG A 12 4.78 -4.65 -17.68
CA ARG A 12 5.47 -5.43 -18.71
C ARG A 12 6.24 -4.55 -19.69
N ASP A 13 5.67 -3.42 -20.07
CA ASP A 13 6.23 -2.54 -21.10
C ASP A 13 6.97 -1.35 -20.48
N ARG A 14 6.33 -0.61 -19.58
CA ARG A 14 6.92 0.48 -18.80
C ARG A 14 6.14 0.68 -17.52
N PRO A 15 6.79 0.64 -16.33
CA PRO A 15 6.08 0.89 -15.08
C PRO A 15 5.56 2.32 -15.03
N HIS A 16 4.26 2.49 -14.90
CA HIS A 16 3.64 3.77 -14.61
C HIS A 16 2.71 3.66 -13.42
N ALA A 17 2.61 4.74 -12.65
CA ALA A 17 1.67 4.82 -11.57
C ALA A 17 0.23 4.86 -12.12
N ILE A 18 -0.63 3.98 -11.62
CA ILE A 18 -2.07 4.03 -11.89
C ILE A 18 -2.72 4.74 -10.70
N PRO A 19 -3.28 5.96 -10.87
CA PRO A 19 -3.89 6.69 -9.77
C PRO A 19 -5.12 5.94 -9.26
N GLY A 20 -5.32 5.94 -7.93
CA GLY A 20 -6.52 5.39 -7.32
C GLY A 20 -7.76 6.20 -7.75
N HIS A 21 -8.89 5.52 -7.90
CA HIS A 21 -10.15 6.14 -8.37
C HIS A 21 -10.81 7.06 -7.33
N ASN A 22 -10.52 6.88 -6.03
CA ASN A 22 -11.11 7.70 -4.96
C ASN A 22 -10.19 7.79 -3.74
N LEU A 23 -9.37 8.83 -3.69
CA LEU A 23 -8.45 9.08 -2.58
C LEU A 23 -9.18 9.39 -1.26
N THR A 24 -10.38 9.99 -1.31
CA THR A 24 -11.18 10.25 -0.11
C THR A 24 -11.66 8.95 0.54
N ALA A 25 -12.15 8.02 -0.27
CA ALA A 25 -12.51 6.68 0.22
C ALA A 25 -11.26 5.93 0.74
N GLY A 26 -10.12 6.06 0.07
CA GLY A 26 -8.85 5.52 0.53
C GLY A 26 -8.44 6.08 1.90
N ALA A 27 -8.56 7.39 2.10
CA ALA A 27 -8.30 8.04 3.38
C ALA A 27 -9.24 7.52 4.48
N LEU A 28 -10.54 7.40 4.20
CA LEU A 28 -11.50 6.81 5.14
C LEU A 28 -11.10 5.37 5.51
N GLY A 29 -10.69 4.57 4.52
CA GLY A 29 -10.18 3.21 4.75
C GLY A 29 -8.98 3.18 5.70
N VAL A 30 -8.03 4.10 5.54
CA VAL A 30 -6.88 4.23 6.45
C VAL A 30 -7.31 4.65 7.86
N PHE A 31 -8.26 5.56 8.01
CA PHE A 31 -8.81 5.91 9.33
C PHE A 31 -9.45 4.72 10.03
N ILE A 32 -10.23 3.92 9.31
CA ILE A 32 -10.85 2.69 9.83
C ILE A 32 -9.75 1.70 10.25
N LEU A 33 -8.76 1.45 9.40
CA LEU A 33 -7.65 0.56 9.70
C LEU A 33 -6.84 1.03 10.91
N TRP A 34 -6.54 2.31 11.01
CA TRP A 34 -5.82 2.88 12.15
C TRP A 34 -6.61 2.71 13.45
N PHE A 35 -7.90 3.03 13.43
CA PHE A 35 -8.77 2.84 14.58
C PHE A 35 -8.83 1.36 15.00
N CYS A 36 -9.03 0.45 14.05
CA CYS A 36 -9.07 -0.99 14.30
C CYS A 36 -7.72 -1.53 14.79
N TRP A 37 -6.61 -0.85 14.49
CA TRP A 37 -5.29 -1.26 14.94
C TRP A 37 -5.08 -1.12 16.44
N PHE A 38 -5.77 -0.20 17.09
CA PHE A 38 -5.85 -0.19 18.55
C PHE A 38 -6.47 -1.47 19.11
N GLY A 39 -7.48 -2.00 18.44
CA GLY A 39 -8.03 -3.33 18.75
C GLY A 39 -7.06 -4.46 18.43
N PHE A 40 -6.37 -4.37 17.30
CA PHE A 40 -5.39 -5.37 16.90
C PHE A 40 -4.22 -5.49 17.89
N ASN A 41 -3.52 -4.41 18.16
CA ASN A 41 -2.38 -4.38 19.08
C ASN A 41 -2.83 -4.38 20.54
N GLY A 42 -3.77 -3.51 20.92
CA GLY A 42 -4.27 -3.42 22.30
C GLY A 42 -5.00 -4.69 22.75
N GLY A 43 -5.82 -5.28 21.86
CA GLY A 43 -6.49 -6.56 22.14
C GLY A 43 -5.52 -7.74 22.30
N SER A 44 -4.33 -7.67 21.70
CA SER A 44 -3.28 -8.67 21.82
C SER A 44 -2.66 -8.74 23.22
N SER A 45 -2.90 -7.75 24.09
CA SER A 45 -2.55 -7.83 25.52
C SER A 45 -3.36 -8.86 26.31
N LEU A 46 -4.46 -9.38 25.72
CA LEU A 46 -5.31 -10.48 26.20
C LEU A 46 -6.05 -10.26 27.52
N SER A 47 -5.74 -9.23 28.30
CA SER A 47 -6.36 -8.96 29.59
C SER A 47 -6.30 -7.48 29.94
N LEU A 48 -7.36 -7.01 30.58
CA LEU A 48 -7.45 -5.68 31.21
C LEU A 48 -7.86 -5.79 32.69
N SER A 49 -7.63 -6.95 33.30
CA SER A 49 -8.15 -7.26 34.64
C SER A 49 -7.29 -6.73 35.79
N THR A 50 -6.07 -6.26 35.51
CA THR A 50 -5.16 -5.73 36.52
C THR A 50 -4.62 -4.38 36.08
N ASP A 51 -4.15 -3.57 37.03
CA ASP A 51 -3.52 -2.25 36.75
C ASP A 51 -2.28 -2.40 35.86
N GLU A 52 -1.55 -3.50 35.99
CA GLU A 52 -0.39 -3.79 35.16
C GLU A 52 -0.79 -4.02 33.69
N THR A 53 -1.79 -4.88 33.45
CA THR A 53 -2.27 -5.16 32.08
C THR A 53 -2.97 -3.96 31.46
N MET A 54 -3.67 -3.13 32.24
CA MET A 54 -4.24 -1.87 31.76
C MET A 54 -3.15 -0.88 31.36
N THR A 55 -2.10 -0.75 32.19
CA THR A 55 -0.96 0.11 31.90
C THR A 55 -0.21 -0.34 30.65
N LEU A 56 0.03 -1.64 30.51
CA LEU A 56 0.62 -2.24 29.31
C LEU A 56 -0.19 -1.93 28.06
N THR A 57 -1.50 -2.18 28.12
CA THR A 57 -2.39 -1.90 26.97
C THR A 57 -2.40 -0.41 26.62
N GLY A 58 -2.36 0.47 27.62
CA GLY A 58 -2.22 1.91 27.40
C GLY A 58 -0.92 2.27 26.66
N LEU A 59 0.21 1.67 27.07
CA LEU A 59 1.50 1.82 26.39
C LEU A 59 1.45 1.30 24.95
N VAL A 60 0.88 0.13 24.74
CA VAL A 60 0.69 -0.49 23.41
C VAL A 60 -0.09 0.44 22.48
N CYS A 61 -1.22 0.98 22.93
CA CYS A 61 -2.01 1.93 22.15
C CYS A 61 -1.25 3.23 21.89
N PHE A 62 -0.51 3.73 22.87
CA PHE A 62 0.32 4.94 22.72
C PHE A 62 1.42 4.73 21.67
N ASN A 63 2.20 3.66 21.79
CA ASN A 63 3.27 3.31 20.86
C ASN A 63 2.74 3.11 19.44
N THR A 64 1.60 2.43 19.31
CA THR A 64 0.91 2.20 18.03
C THR A 64 0.55 3.52 17.36
N ASN A 65 -0.08 4.43 18.11
CA ASN A 65 -0.45 5.74 17.59
C ASN A 65 0.77 6.59 17.24
N LEU A 66 1.79 6.60 18.10
CA LEU A 66 2.99 7.39 17.90
C LEU A 66 3.74 6.97 16.63
N ALA A 67 3.98 5.68 16.44
CA ALA A 67 4.70 5.18 15.27
C ALA A 67 3.95 5.49 13.96
N ALA A 68 2.61 5.30 13.95
CA ALA A 68 1.78 5.64 12.81
C ALA A 68 1.82 7.13 12.47
N ALA A 69 1.66 8.00 13.47
CA ALA A 69 1.68 9.45 13.28
C ALA A 69 3.06 9.94 12.78
N VAL A 70 4.14 9.43 13.35
CA VAL A 70 5.51 9.75 12.92
C VAL A 70 5.73 9.29 11.47
N ALA A 71 5.38 8.05 11.15
CA ALA A 71 5.55 7.52 9.79
C ALA A 71 4.75 8.33 8.77
N THR A 72 3.51 8.72 9.09
CA THR A 72 2.68 9.61 8.26
C THR A 72 3.41 10.92 7.94
N CYS A 73 3.86 11.62 8.97
CA CYS A 73 4.55 12.91 8.82
C CYS A 73 5.86 12.76 8.03
N VAL A 74 6.63 11.72 8.34
CA VAL A 74 7.92 11.44 7.67
C VAL A 74 7.69 11.13 6.20
N THR A 75 6.72 10.28 5.86
CA THR A 75 6.39 9.95 4.46
C THR A 75 5.95 11.19 3.70
N MET A 76 5.09 12.02 4.29
CA MET A 76 4.64 13.27 3.69
C MET A 76 5.83 14.21 3.39
N LEU A 77 6.72 14.43 4.35
CA LEU A 77 7.89 15.28 4.19
C LEU A 77 8.91 14.69 3.23
N PHE A 78 9.11 13.37 3.27
CA PHE A 78 10.05 12.67 2.39
C PHE A 78 9.59 12.73 0.93
N THR A 79 8.30 12.46 0.66
CA THR A 79 7.71 12.56 -0.68
C THR A 79 7.71 14.01 -1.17
N TRP A 80 7.41 14.96 -0.28
CA TRP A 80 7.48 16.39 -0.64
C TRP A 80 8.89 16.78 -1.11
N LYS A 81 9.92 16.37 -0.35
CA LYS A 81 11.32 16.65 -0.75
C LYS A 81 11.72 15.94 -2.04
N ARG A 82 11.24 14.71 -2.23
CA ARG A 82 11.64 13.83 -3.33
C ARG A 82 10.92 14.14 -4.64
N TYR A 83 9.63 14.45 -4.57
CA TYR A 83 8.75 14.66 -5.73
C TYR A 83 8.32 16.12 -5.91
N GLY A 84 8.77 17.05 -5.07
CA GLY A 84 8.40 18.46 -5.11
C GLY A 84 7.02 18.77 -4.56
N LYS A 85 6.17 17.76 -4.33
CA LYS A 85 4.84 17.85 -3.69
C LYS A 85 4.62 16.66 -2.79
N PRO A 86 3.86 16.81 -1.67
CA PRO A 86 3.49 15.66 -0.84
C PRO A 86 2.54 14.76 -1.61
N ASP A 87 2.84 13.46 -1.62
CA ASP A 87 1.97 12.45 -2.23
C ASP A 87 0.95 11.95 -1.20
N VAL A 88 -0.35 12.11 -1.50
CA VAL A 88 -1.43 11.72 -0.59
C VAL A 88 -1.50 10.20 -0.44
N SER A 89 -1.43 9.46 -1.55
CA SER A 89 -1.51 8.00 -1.55
C SER A 89 -0.35 7.39 -0.77
N MET A 90 0.89 7.87 -1.03
CA MET A 90 2.06 7.46 -0.25
C MET A 90 1.96 7.83 1.22
N THR A 91 1.42 9.02 1.54
CA THR A 91 1.24 9.45 2.94
C THR A 91 0.25 8.53 3.68
N LEU A 92 -0.81 8.09 3.02
CA LEU A 92 -1.74 7.10 3.54
C LEU A 92 -1.05 5.74 3.77
N ASN A 93 -0.24 5.29 2.81
CA ASN A 93 0.59 4.09 2.98
C ASN A 93 1.62 4.25 4.10
N GLY A 94 2.16 5.45 4.30
CA GLY A 94 3.04 5.76 5.42
C GLY A 94 2.39 5.55 6.78
N SER A 95 1.12 5.92 6.92
CA SER A 95 0.34 5.66 8.14
C SER A 95 0.27 4.16 8.43
N LEU A 96 -0.09 3.37 7.43
CA LEU A 96 -0.19 1.91 7.55
C LEU A 96 1.18 1.25 7.79
N ALA A 97 2.22 1.75 7.13
CA ALA A 97 3.59 1.27 7.32
C ALA A 97 4.07 1.45 8.77
N GLY A 98 3.74 2.59 9.39
CA GLY A 98 4.01 2.84 10.80
C GLY A 98 3.26 1.88 11.72
N LEU A 99 1.99 1.61 11.43
CA LEU A 99 1.18 0.63 12.17
C LEU A 99 1.76 -0.78 12.06
N VAL A 100 2.12 -1.20 10.87
CA VAL A 100 2.75 -2.52 10.63
C VAL A 100 4.08 -2.62 11.36
N ALA A 101 4.96 -1.64 11.21
CA ALA A 101 6.30 -1.67 11.77
C ALA A 101 6.32 -1.72 13.30
N ILE A 102 5.36 -1.07 13.98
CA ILE A 102 5.30 -1.09 15.45
C ILE A 102 4.66 -2.36 16.00
N THR A 103 3.90 -3.09 15.20
CA THR A 103 3.07 -4.21 15.68
C THR A 103 3.89 -5.29 16.39
N ALA A 104 5.07 -5.64 15.88
CA ALA A 104 5.92 -6.67 16.48
C ALA A 104 6.49 -6.29 17.85
N GLY A 105 6.65 -5.01 18.14
CA GLY A 105 7.33 -4.53 19.36
C GLY A 105 6.51 -3.54 20.19
N CYS A 106 5.22 -3.39 19.91
CA CYS A 106 4.40 -2.34 20.54
C CYS A 106 4.35 -2.43 22.08
N ASP A 107 4.54 -3.62 22.64
CA ASP A 107 4.53 -3.94 24.08
C ASP A 107 5.92 -4.03 24.71
N THR A 108 6.98 -4.04 23.89
CA THR A 108 8.36 -4.30 24.34
C THR A 108 9.35 -3.19 24.00
N VAL A 109 8.86 -2.10 23.40
CA VAL A 109 9.68 -0.93 23.11
C VAL A 109 9.18 0.31 23.85
N SER A 110 10.11 1.17 24.22
CA SER A 110 9.78 2.48 24.79
C SER A 110 9.15 3.40 23.72
N PRO A 111 8.46 4.49 24.13
CA PRO A 111 7.96 5.49 23.18
C PRO A 111 9.06 6.09 22.28
N PHE A 112 10.27 6.19 22.79
CA PHE A 112 11.42 6.62 21.99
C PHE A 112 11.77 5.60 20.89
N GLY A 113 11.74 4.31 21.20
CA GLY A 113 11.86 3.24 20.21
C GLY A 113 10.75 3.29 19.17
N ALA A 114 9.49 3.46 19.61
CA ALA A 114 8.33 3.58 18.71
C ALA A 114 8.46 4.76 17.74
N PHE A 115 8.98 5.91 18.20
CA PHE A 115 9.27 7.05 17.33
C PHE A 115 10.25 6.69 16.21
N PHE A 116 11.38 6.05 16.53
CA PHE A 116 12.37 5.67 15.51
C PHE A 116 11.88 4.57 14.59
N ILE A 117 11.08 3.63 15.09
CA ILE A 117 10.45 2.59 14.27
C ILE A 117 9.56 3.24 13.24
N GLY A 118 8.68 4.16 13.63
CA GLY A 118 7.83 4.91 12.72
C GLY A 118 8.61 5.80 11.75
N PHE A 119 9.67 6.45 12.23
CA PHE A 119 10.52 7.31 11.39
C PHE A 119 11.13 6.52 10.22
N VAL A 120 11.72 5.36 10.49
CA VAL A 120 12.31 4.50 9.45
C VAL A 120 11.22 3.94 8.55
N ALA A 121 10.10 3.51 9.11
CA ALA A 121 8.98 2.97 8.33
C ALA A 121 8.46 3.98 7.29
N GLY A 122 8.35 5.26 7.67
CA GLY A 122 7.89 6.31 6.76
C GLY A 122 8.80 6.57 5.56
N ILE A 123 10.11 6.33 5.68
CA ILE A 123 11.06 6.39 4.57
C ILE A 123 11.05 5.07 3.80
N LEU A 124 11.08 3.95 4.53
CA LEU A 124 11.19 2.62 3.96
C LEU A 124 10.03 2.30 3.02
N VAL A 125 8.81 2.69 3.35
CA VAL A 125 7.64 2.42 2.49
C VAL A 125 7.79 3.05 1.12
N VAL A 126 8.28 4.29 1.03
CA VAL A 126 8.49 4.98 -0.25
C VAL A 126 9.56 4.30 -1.08
N LEU A 127 10.71 4.01 -0.45
CA LEU A 127 11.82 3.33 -1.12
C LEU A 127 11.45 1.91 -1.57
N SER A 128 10.63 1.20 -0.77
CA SER A 128 10.17 -0.14 -1.10
C SER A 128 9.21 -0.15 -2.29
N VAL A 129 8.25 0.78 -2.35
CA VAL A 129 7.36 0.92 -3.52
C VAL A 129 8.19 1.16 -4.77
N GLU A 130 9.11 2.12 -4.74
CA GLU A 130 9.98 2.39 -5.89
C GLU A 130 10.85 1.19 -6.28
N PHE A 131 11.34 0.44 -5.30
CA PHE A 131 12.15 -0.74 -5.55
C PHE A 131 11.34 -1.86 -6.21
N PHE A 132 10.15 -2.17 -5.67
CA PHE A 132 9.31 -3.23 -6.23
C PHE A 132 8.85 -2.89 -7.64
N ASP A 133 8.38 -1.67 -7.86
CA ASP A 133 7.89 -1.26 -9.18
C ASP A 133 9.01 -1.13 -10.23
N LYS A 134 10.09 -0.41 -9.90
CA LYS A 134 11.11 -0.03 -10.89
C LYS A 134 12.22 -1.05 -11.05
N VAL A 135 12.64 -1.69 -9.96
CA VAL A 135 13.81 -2.59 -9.93
C VAL A 135 13.39 -4.03 -10.00
N ALA A 136 12.56 -4.48 -9.06
CA ALA A 136 12.08 -5.86 -9.01
C ALA A 136 11.03 -6.16 -10.08
N LYS A 137 10.38 -5.13 -10.62
CA LYS A 137 9.27 -5.24 -11.59
C LYS A 137 8.18 -6.19 -11.11
N ILE A 138 7.86 -6.08 -9.82
CA ILE A 138 6.79 -6.80 -9.16
C ILE A 138 5.64 -5.83 -9.01
N ASP A 139 4.47 -6.23 -9.51
CA ASP A 139 3.26 -5.44 -9.43
C ASP A 139 2.77 -5.33 -7.97
N ASP A 140 2.80 -4.12 -7.43
CA ASP A 140 2.32 -3.77 -6.09
C ASP A 140 1.42 -2.53 -6.15
N PRO A 141 0.26 -2.61 -6.82
CA PRO A 141 -0.53 -1.46 -7.28
C PRO A 141 -1.01 -0.55 -6.15
N VAL A 142 -1.18 -1.08 -4.94
CA VAL A 142 -1.60 -0.32 -3.75
C VAL A 142 -0.50 -0.22 -2.69
N GLY A 143 0.70 -0.69 -2.99
CA GLY A 143 1.81 -0.69 -2.04
C GLY A 143 1.67 -1.74 -0.93
N ALA A 144 0.88 -2.80 -1.12
CA ALA A 144 0.62 -3.81 -0.09
C ALA A 144 1.88 -4.57 0.33
N VAL A 145 2.73 -4.97 -0.64
CA VAL A 145 4.01 -5.64 -0.35
C VAL A 145 4.94 -4.68 0.39
N SER A 146 4.99 -3.43 -0.05
CA SER A 146 5.83 -2.41 0.55
C SER A 146 5.39 -2.05 1.98
N VAL A 147 4.08 -1.96 2.22
CA VAL A 147 3.52 -1.67 3.55
C VAL A 147 3.67 -2.87 4.47
N HIS A 148 3.24 -4.07 4.05
CA HIS A 148 3.14 -5.21 4.97
C HIS A 148 4.41 -6.04 5.04
N PHE A 149 5.01 -6.41 3.90
CA PHE A 149 6.22 -7.23 3.91
C PHE A 149 7.45 -6.43 4.34
N ALA A 150 7.78 -5.35 3.63
CA ALA A 150 9.01 -4.61 3.93
C ALA A 150 8.99 -4.00 5.34
N ASN A 151 7.87 -3.40 5.75
CA ASN A 151 7.75 -2.82 7.08
C ASN A 151 7.47 -3.86 8.18
N GLY A 152 6.93 -5.03 7.86
CA GLY A 152 6.85 -6.16 8.79
C GLY A 152 8.21 -6.74 9.12
N VAL A 153 9.07 -6.91 8.11
CA VAL A 153 10.48 -7.29 8.30
C VAL A 153 11.21 -6.24 9.13
N TRP A 154 11.04 -4.96 8.80
CA TRP A 154 11.63 -3.88 9.59
C TRP A 154 11.16 -3.90 11.04
N GLY A 155 9.86 -4.02 11.29
CA GLY A 155 9.29 -4.06 12.65
C GLY A 155 9.82 -5.22 13.47
N THR A 156 9.97 -6.39 12.87
CA THR A 156 10.55 -7.57 13.52
C THR A 156 12.03 -7.36 13.85
N ILE A 157 12.82 -6.79 12.92
CA ILE A 157 14.21 -6.40 13.18
C ILE A 157 14.27 -5.37 14.31
N ALA A 158 13.36 -4.42 14.33
CA ALA A 158 13.30 -3.35 15.33
C ALA A 158 13.10 -3.86 16.75
N VAL A 159 12.40 -4.97 16.96
CA VAL A 159 12.36 -5.66 18.27
C VAL A 159 13.77 -6.06 18.72
N GLY A 160 14.56 -6.65 17.81
CA GLY A 160 15.94 -7.00 18.10
C GLY A 160 16.86 -5.82 18.41
N LEU A 161 16.48 -4.62 18.00
CA LEU A 161 17.25 -3.37 18.23
C LEU A 161 16.75 -2.62 19.48
N PHE A 162 15.44 -2.42 19.61
CA PHE A 162 14.80 -1.47 20.52
C PHE A 162 14.06 -2.09 21.70
N SER A 163 13.97 -3.44 21.83
CA SER A 163 13.34 -4.06 22.99
C SER A 163 14.03 -3.65 24.30
N ASP A 164 13.23 -3.24 25.28
CA ASP A 164 13.71 -2.90 26.63
C ASP A 164 13.82 -4.12 27.57
N GLY A 165 13.38 -5.29 27.09
CA GLY A 165 13.42 -6.55 27.82
C GLY A 165 12.13 -6.86 28.59
N GLY A 166 11.00 -6.21 28.25
CA GLY A 166 9.69 -6.49 28.83
C GLY A 166 9.01 -7.71 28.22
N ASN A 167 7.96 -8.22 28.90
CA ASN A 167 7.03 -9.24 28.44
C ASN A 167 7.68 -10.56 27.94
N GLY A 168 8.78 -10.98 28.56
CA GLY A 168 9.49 -12.21 28.18
C GLY A 168 10.37 -12.12 26.94
N VAL A 169 10.47 -10.93 26.36
CA VAL A 169 11.38 -10.66 25.23
C VAL A 169 12.74 -10.19 25.78
N GLY A 170 13.83 -10.70 25.21
CA GLY A 170 15.17 -10.28 25.58
C GLY A 170 15.44 -8.82 25.22
N LYS A 171 16.40 -8.19 25.93
CA LYS A 171 16.82 -6.82 25.59
C LYS A 171 17.41 -6.75 24.19
N GLY A 172 17.03 -5.71 23.46
CA GLY A 172 17.58 -5.39 22.15
C GLY A 172 19.00 -4.82 22.22
N LEU A 173 19.60 -4.69 21.05
CA LEU A 173 20.99 -4.24 20.89
C LEU A 173 21.24 -2.90 21.59
N PHE A 174 20.35 -1.93 21.42
CA PHE A 174 20.51 -0.58 21.98
C PHE A 174 20.24 -0.50 23.50
N TYR A 175 19.68 -1.56 24.09
CA TYR A 175 19.41 -1.68 25.52
C TYR A 175 20.38 -2.64 26.23
N GLY A 176 21.49 -2.97 25.56
CA GLY A 176 22.56 -3.77 26.14
C GLY A 176 22.34 -5.29 26.06
N GLY A 177 21.38 -5.78 25.29
CA GLY A 177 21.11 -7.21 25.08
C GLY A 177 22.06 -7.91 24.11
N GLY A 178 22.97 -7.17 23.49
CA GLY A 178 23.85 -7.71 22.45
C GLY A 178 23.10 -8.14 21.19
N LEU A 179 23.65 -9.09 20.45
CA LEU A 179 23.10 -9.56 19.18
C LEU A 179 22.11 -10.74 19.34
N SER A 180 21.90 -11.25 20.56
CA SER A 180 21.10 -12.45 20.78
C SER A 180 19.65 -12.26 20.32
N GLN A 181 18.99 -11.21 20.79
CA GLN A 181 17.61 -10.93 20.42
C GLN A 181 17.48 -10.62 18.93
N LEU A 182 18.39 -9.86 18.36
CA LEU A 182 18.41 -9.60 16.92
C LEU A 182 18.58 -10.88 16.11
N GLY A 183 19.45 -11.79 16.52
CA GLY A 183 19.63 -13.09 15.89
C GLY A 183 18.36 -13.95 15.90
N ILE A 184 17.63 -13.95 17.03
CA ILE A 184 16.34 -14.65 17.14
C ILE A 184 15.31 -14.07 16.17
N GLN A 185 15.20 -12.74 16.08
CA GLN A 185 14.27 -12.08 15.16
C GLN A 185 14.62 -12.37 13.70
N LEU A 186 15.88 -12.31 13.33
CA LEU A 186 16.34 -12.65 11.97
C LEU A 186 16.04 -14.10 11.61
N LEU A 187 16.27 -15.02 12.53
CA LEU A 187 15.91 -16.43 12.32
C LEU A 187 14.40 -16.61 12.12
N GLY A 188 13.59 -15.90 12.92
CA GLY A 188 12.13 -15.91 12.78
C GLY A 188 11.67 -15.39 11.43
N ILE A 189 12.22 -14.26 10.96
CA ILE A 189 11.93 -13.69 9.63
C ILE A 189 12.25 -14.73 8.54
N ILE A 190 13.45 -15.26 8.53
CA ILE A 190 13.89 -16.24 7.50
C ILE A 190 12.96 -17.46 7.49
N ALA A 191 12.63 -17.98 8.66
CA ALA A 191 11.79 -19.18 8.77
C ALA A 191 10.35 -18.91 8.26
N VAL A 192 9.75 -17.78 8.66
CA VAL A 192 8.38 -17.41 8.24
C VAL A 192 8.35 -17.10 6.76
N ASP A 193 9.29 -16.29 6.27
CA ASP A 193 9.34 -15.90 4.86
C ASP A 193 9.55 -17.11 3.95
N ALA A 194 10.48 -18.01 4.30
CA ALA A 194 10.71 -19.24 3.55
C ALA A 194 9.44 -20.12 3.50
N TYR A 195 8.76 -20.28 4.64
CA TYR A 195 7.51 -21.03 4.71
C TYR A 195 6.41 -20.40 3.87
N VAL A 196 6.17 -19.10 4.04
CA VAL A 196 5.10 -18.37 3.32
C VAL A 196 5.36 -18.39 1.82
N LEU A 197 6.58 -18.11 1.39
CA LEU A 197 6.93 -18.13 -0.04
C LEU A 197 6.71 -19.52 -0.65
N ALA A 198 7.17 -20.58 0.01
CA ALA A 198 7.02 -21.94 -0.49
C ALA A 198 5.55 -22.37 -0.59
N VAL A 199 4.78 -22.12 0.47
CA VAL A 199 3.36 -22.51 0.55
C VAL A 199 2.51 -21.69 -0.43
N MET A 200 2.70 -20.37 -0.46
CA MET A 200 1.91 -19.52 -1.34
C MET A 200 2.25 -19.76 -2.82
N PHE A 201 3.52 -20.00 -3.15
CA PHE A 201 3.89 -20.41 -4.50
C PHE A 201 3.16 -21.69 -4.93
N LEU A 202 3.13 -22.70 -4.06
CA LEU A 202 2.42 -23.95 -4.34
C LEU A 202 0.91 -23.71 -4.51
N ILE A 203 0.27 -22.96 -3.60
CA ILE A 203 -1.17 -22.66 -3.66
C ILE A 203 -1.50 -21.93 -4.96
N PHE A 204 -0.77 -20.86 -5.29
CA PHE A 204 -1.03 -20.11 -6.51
C PHE A 204 -0.80 -20.93 -7.77
N LYS A 205 0.18 -21.86 -7.78
CA LYS A 205 0.36 -22.79 -8.90
C LYS A 205 -0.79 -23.78 -9.04
N ILE A 206 -1.37 -24.22 -7.95
CA ILE A 206 -2.55 -25.09 -7.96
C ILE A 206 -3.75 -24.33 -8.53
N ILE A 207 -4.01 -23.10 -8.04
CA ILE A 207 -5.12 -22.26 -8.52
C ILE A 207 -4.95 -21.95 -10.01
N ASP A 208 -3.75 -21.56 -10.43
CA ASP A 208 -3.43 -21.25 -11.82
C ASP A 208 -3.75 -22.43 -12.78
N LYS A 209 -3.43 -23.65 -12.33
CA LYS A 209 -3.69 -24.86 -13.13
C LYS A 209 -5.13 -25.37 -13.10
N THR A 210 -5.92 -24.97 -12.12
CA THR A 210 -7.29 -25.50 -11.91
C THR A 210 -8.35 -24.51 -12.34
N ILE A 211 -8.32 -23.30 -11.82
CA ILE A 211 -9.34 -22.27 -12.00
C ILE A 211 -8.81 -21.17 -12.94
N GLY A 212 -7.50 -20.99 -12.99
CA GLY A 212 -6.84 -19.83 -13.58
C GLY A 212 -6.70 -18.68 -12.59
N LEU A 213 -5.65 -17.88 -12.76
CA LEU A 213 -5.38 -16.72 -11.92
C LEU A 213 -5.68 -15.40 -12.62
N ARG A 214 -5.84 -15.46 -13.94
CA ARG A 214 -6.00 -14.27 -14.77
C ARG A 214 -7.20 -14.44 -15.69
N VAL A 215 -7.99 -13.40 -15.78
CA VAL A 215 -9.09 -13.33 -16.74
C VAL A 215 -8.56 -13.13 -18.17
N PRO A 216 -9.37 -13.40 -19.22
CA PRO A 216 -9.00 -13.08 -20.60
C PRO A 216 -8.69 -11.59 -20.79
N ALA A 217 -7.74 -11.28 -21.70
CA ALA A 217 -7.31 -9.90 -21.94
C ALA A 217 -8.46 -8.95 -22.34
N GLU A 218 -9.47 -9.46 -23.02
CA GLU A 218 -10.67 -8.69 -23.39
C GLU A 218 -11.45 -8.23 -22.14
N VAL A 219 -11.60 -9.12 -21.16
CA VAL A 219 -12.28 -8.83 -19.88
C VAL A 219 -11.45 -7.82 -19.04
N GLU A 220 -10.11 -7.90 -19.14
CA GLU A 220 -9.24 -6.91 -18.50
C GLU A 220 -9.43 -5.50 -19.07
N ILE A 221 -9.58 -5.40 -20.40
CA ILE A 221 -9.75 -4.11 -21.10
C ILE A 221 -11.14 -3.54 -20.81
N ASP A 222 -12.18 -4.38 -20.83
CA ASP A 222 -13.57 -3.95 -20.59
C ASP A 222 -13.82 -3.57 -19.13
N GLY A 223 -13.02 -4.16 -18.20
CA GLY A 223 -13.21 -4.04 -16.77
C GLY A 223 -14.04 -5.18 -16.17
N LEU A 224 -13.64 -5.62 -14.98
CA LEU A 224 -14.23 -6.78 -14.30
C LEU A 224 -15.66 -6.56 -13.81
N ASP A 225 -16.05 -5.30 -13.56
CA ASP A 225 -17.36 -4.98 -12.98
C ASP A 225 -18.53 -5.49 -13.84
N ILE A 226 -18.42 -5.38 -15.16
CA ILE A 226 -19.44 -5.86 -16.08
C ILE A 226 -19.49 -7.39 -16.09
N HIS A 227 -18.35 -8.03 -16.19
CA HIS A 227 -18.24 -9.48 -16.40
C HIS A 227 -18.50 -10.28 -15.12
N GLU A 228 -18.06 -9.79 -13.96
CA GLU A 228 -18.21 -10.50 -12.69
C GLU A 228 -19.44 -10.08 -11.89
N HIS A 229 -19.86 -8.83 -11.99
CA HIS A 229 -20.91 -8.27 -11.16
C HIS A 229 -22.12 -7.74 -11.94
N GLY A 230 -22.04 -7.70 -13.28
CA GLY A 230 -23.11 -7.16 -14.12
C GLY A 230 -23.31 -5.65 -13.95
N LEU A 231 -22.30 -4.94 -13.42
CA LEU A 231 -22.33 -3.50 -13.16
C LEU A 231 -21.63 -2.76 -14.30
N ALA A 232 -22.31 -1.79 -14.93
CA ALA A 232 -21.70 -0.99 -16.00
C ALA A 232 -20.50 -0.14 -15.51
N SER A 233 -20.51 0.27 -14.23
CA SER A 233 -19.37 0.86 -13.51
C SER A 233 -19.69 0.87 -12.02
N ALA A 234 -18.75 0.44 -11.18
CA ALA A 234 -18.87 0.56 -9.74
C ALA A 234 -18.62 2.00 -9.26
N TYR A 235 -18.04 2.84 -10.11
CA TYR A 235 -17.59 4.19 -9.74
C TYR A 235 -18.03 5.20 -10.79
N ALA A 236 -19.18 5.84 -10.56
CA ALA A 236 -19.68 6.90 -11.43
C ALA A 236 -18.66 8.05 -11.52
N GLY A 237 -18.24 8.40 -12.73
CA GLY A 237 -17.31 9.49 -13.01
C GLY A 237 -15.83 9.09 -13.06
N PHE A 238 -15.48 7.82 -12.84
CA PHE A 238 -14.14 7.30 -13.10
C PHE A 238 -14.09 6.69 -14.51
N ALA A 239 -13.52 7.39 -15.44
CA ALA A 239 -13.17 6.86 -16.75
C ALA A 239 -11.66 6.75 -16.83
N ILE A 240 -11.14 5.55 -17.07
CA ILE A 240 -9.77 5.41 -17.59
C ILE A 240 -9.88 5.89 -19.04
N SER A 241 -9.38 7.11 -19.30
CA SER A 241 -9.40 7.68 -20.64
C SER A 241 -8.25 7.11 -21.48
N ASP A 242 -8.31 5.83 -21.82
CA ASP A 242 -7.68 5.40 -23.05
C ASP A 242 -8.56 5.87 -24.21
N ALA A 243 -7.96 6.45 -25.23
CA ALA A 243 -8.67 6.96 -26.39
C ALA A 243 -9.55 5.92 -27.10
N ASN A 244 -9.35 4.65 -26.79
CA ASN A 244 -10.17 3.53 -27.27
C ASN A 244 -11.36 3.20 -26.34
N SER A 245 -11.31 3.56 -25.06
CA SER A 245 -12.41 3.31 -24.11
C SER A 245 -13.52 4.36 -24.19
N ALA A 246 -13.21 5.55 -24.69
CA ALA A 246 -14.20 6.62 -24.90
C ALA A 246 -15.26 6.27 -25.96
N ALA A 247 -15.01 5.22 -26.77
CA ALA A 247 -15.94 4.74 -27.78
C ALA A 247 -17.01 3.75 -27.23
N MET A 248 -16.92 3.34 -25.97
CA MET A 248 -17.74 2.25 -25.43
C MET A 248 -18.75 2.66 -24.34
N VAL A 249 -19.00 3.93 -24.10
CA VAL A 249 -20.11 4.34 -23.23
C VAL A 249 -21.36 4.51 -24.10
N PRO A 250 -22.33 3.59 -24.09
CA PRO A 250 -23.59 3.81 -24.77
C PRO A 250 -24.30 4.97 -24.06
N ASN A 251 -24.47 6.07 -24.76
CA ASN A 251 -25.29 7.19 -24.26
C ASN A 251 -26.77 6.81 -24.44
N GLU A 252 -27.39 6.28 -23.39
CA GLU A 252 -28.77 5.79 -23.43
C GLU A 252 -29.85 6.87 -23.65
N ASN A 253 -29.47 8.15 -23.87
CA ASN A 253 -30.45 9.24 -23.95
C ASN A 253 -30.20 10.28 -25.06
N THR A 254 -29.79 9.88 -26.24
CA THR A 254 -29.89 10.79 -27.39
C THR A 254 -30.30 10.07 -28.64
N ASP A 255 -31.55 10.28 -29.01
CA ASP A 255 -32.14 10.03 -30.36
C ASP A 255 -31.52 11.04 -31.35
N LEU A 256 -30.19 11.02 -31.52
CA LEU A 256 -29.46 11.85 -32.49
C LEU A 256 -29.02 10.96 -33.63
N GLY A 257 -29.28 11.38 -34.87
CA GLY A 257 -28.89 10.66 -36.08
C GLY A 257 -27.37 10.42 -36.12
N GLU A 258 -26.95 9.35 -36.79
CA GLU A 258 -25.57 8.85 -36.87
C GLU A 258 -24.51 9.92 -37.23
N ASP A 259 -24.90 10.94 -37.99
CA ASP A 259 -24.01 12.05 -38.41
C ASP A 259 -23.68 13.07 -37.28
N ASP A 260 -24.55 13.21 -36.30
CA ASP A 260 -24.35 14.14 -35.18
C ASP A 260 -23.61 13.49 -34.01
N ALA A 261 -23.75 12.17 -33.83
CA ALA A 261 -23.02 11.42 -32.82
C ALA A 261 -21.48 11.45 -33.05
N SER A 262 -21.06 11.35 -34.33
CA SER A 262 -19.62 11.41 -34.66
C SER A 262 -19.00 12.78 -34.39
N LYS A 263 -19.75 13.86 -34.61
CA LYS A 263 -19.30 15.24 -34.36
C LYS A 263 -19.30 15.61 -32.87
N ALA A 264 -20.26 15.08 -32.11
CA ALA A 264 -20.31 15.25 -30.67
C ALA A 264 -19.18 14.49 -29.96
N SER A 265 -18.86 13.29 -30.41
CA SER A 265 -17.72 12.49 -29.93
C SER A 265 -16.38 13.19 -30.22
N ALA A 266 -16.15 13.71 -31.41
CA ALA A 266 -14.96 14.45 -31.77
C ALA A 266 -14.77 15.71 -30.91
N LYS A 267 -15.86 16.42 -30.61
CA LYS A 267 -15.84 17.64 -29.81
C LYS A 267 -15.58 17.37 -28.31
N GLN A 268 -16.03 16.22 -27.80
CA GLN A 268 -15.72 15.75 -26.44
C GLN A 268 -14.27 15.29 -26.31
N ILE A 269 -13.72 14.64 -27.32
CA ILE A 269 -12.30 14.26 -27.37
C ILE A 269 -11.40 15.49 -27.37
N ASP A 270 -11.70 16.51 -28.17
CA ASP A 270 -10.94 17.76 -28.21
C ASP A 270 -11.04 18.57 -26.89
N ALA A 271 -12.14 18.47 -26.16
CA ALA A 271 -12.31 19.13 -24.87
C ALA A 271 -11.62 18.37 -23.72
N ALA A 272 -11.46 17.04 -23.81
CA ALA A 272 -10.83 16.21 -22.79
C ALA A 272 -9.29 16.16 -22.93
N VAL A 273 -8.76 16.30 -24.15
CA VAL A 273 -7.32 16.26 -24.46
C VAL A 273 -6.47 17.25 -23.66
N PRO A 274 -6.89 18.50 -23.37
CA PRO A 274 -6.10 19.43 -22.56
C PRO A 274 -5.96 18.97 -21.11
N VAL A 275 -7.03 18.44 -20.51
CA VAL A 275 -7.04 18.00 -19.11
C VAL A 275 -6.16 16.76 -18.92
N VAL A 276 -6.19 15.84 -19.88
CA VAL A 276 -5.34 14.64 -19.86
C VAL A 276 -3.87 14.98 -20.08
N ARG A 277 -3.57 15.94 -20.98
CA ARG A 277 -2.20 16.43 -21.17
C ARG A 277 -1.66 17.14 -19.93
N GLU A 278 -2.49 17.91 -19.25
CA GLU A 278 -2.09 18.61 -18.02
C GLU A 278 -1.85 17.64 -16.86
N ALA A 279 -2.68 16.60 -16.72
CA ALA A 279 -2.47 15.52 -15.75
C ALA A 279 -1.23 14.66 -16.08
N ALA A 280 -1.00 14.32 -17.33
CA ALA A 280 0.17 13.58 -17.78
C ALA A 280 1.47 14.39 -17.58
N VAL A 281 1.45 15.69 -17.88
CA VAL A 281 2.62 16.58 -17.66
C VAL A 281 2.92 16.72 -16.17
N ILE A 282 1.91 16.74 -15.30
CA ILE A 282 2.12 16.75 -13.84
C ILE A 282 2.71 15.41 -13.37
N HIS A 283 2.29 14.30 -13.95
CA HIS A 283 2.80 12.97 -13.60
C HIS A 283 4.21 12.71 -14.14
N ASP A 284 4.49 13.06 -15.38
CA ASP A 284 5.84 12.95 -15.97
C ASP A 284 6.85 13.86 -15.25
N GLY A 285 6.43 15.02 -14.76
CA GLY A 285 7.27 15.91 -13.96
C GLY A 285 7.61 15.38 -12.57
N ILE A 286 6.82 14.46 -12.01
CA ILE A 286 7.08 13.84 -10.70
C ILE A 286 8.09 12.68 -10.81
N TYR A 287 8.12 11.97 -11.93
CA TYR A 287 8.97 10.78 -12.11
C TYR A 287 10.21 11.02 -12.99
N ASP A 288 10.27 12.16 -13.72
CA ASP A 288 11.40 12.49 -14.60
C ASP A 288 12.42 13.45 -13.94
N THR A 289 12.61 13.36 -12.63
CA THR A 289 13.79 13.99 -12.00
C THR A 289 15.00 13.11 -12.26
N GLY A 290 15.61 13.36 -13.40
CA GLY A 290 16.85 12.81 -13.92
C GLY A 290 17.78 12.15 -12.92
N MET A 291 17.87 10.84 -12.99
CA MET A 291 19.11 10.14 -12.66
C MET A 291 19.78 9.78 -13.99
N HIS A 292 20.69 10.65 -14.40
CA HIS A 292 21.86 10.28 -15.18
C HIS A 292 23.01 10.01 -14.24
#